data_807cf75eeedcf7bab7f1b1a4e6688acd
#
_entry.id   807cf75eeedcf7bab7f1b1a4e6688acd
#
_cell.length_a   1.000
_cell.length_b   1.000
_cell.length_c   1.000
_cell.angle_alpha   90.00
_cell.angle_beta   90.00
_cell.angle_gamma   90.00
#
_symmetry.space_group_name_H-M   'P 1'
#
loop_
_entity.id
_entity.type
_entity.pdbx_description
1 polymer ?
#
loop_
_entity_poly.entity_id
_entity_poly.type
_entity_poly.pdbx_seq_one_letter_code
_entity_poly.pdbx_strand_id
1 'polypeptide(L)'
;MKKIFLAVAILILGNSLFAQRLDNDNIDQLSGKVTDGARIVSTGVPLLIIAPDARSGAMGDVGVASKPDANSLHWNAAKLAFMQNQTGVSFTYSPWLRELVSDIELLYLGGYYKVNERSTLGASLTYFSLGSIDFFDNEGMATGTYKPNEFAMDLAYTMKLNENFAISLTGRYIRSDLTQGQNVGTTSTHAANAGAADLGLYYQKAIKAEKPSEYALGLQISN
;
A
#
# COMPACT_ATOMS: atom_id res chain seq x y z
N MET A 1 22.86 21.10 -9.15
CA MET A 1 21.41 21.00 -9.08
C MET A 1 20.76 20.70 -10.45
N LYS A 2 21.05 21.40 -11.54
CA LYS A 2 20.47 21.13 -12.88
C LYS A 2 20.72 19.71 -13.41
N LYS A 3 21.88 19.10 -13.13
CA LYS A 3 22.21 17.73 -13.59
C LYS A 3 21.44 16.62 -12.86
N ILE A 4 21.05 16.85 -11.59
CA ILE A 4 20.26 15.92 -10.80
C ILE A 4 18.80 15.94 -11.26
N PHE A 5 18.25 17.12 -11.59
CA PHE A 5 16.90 17.25 -12.13
C PHE A 5 16.75 16.56 -13.49
N LEU A 6 17.79 16.63 -14.34
CA LEU A 6 17.79 15.95 -15.64
C LEU A 6 17.85 14.42 -15.49
N ALA A 7 18.61 13.91 -14.52
CA ALA A 7 18.70 12.46 -14.25
C ALA A 7 17.38 11.89 -13.72
N VAL A 8 16.68 12.61 -12.84
CA VAL A 8 15.37 12.21 -12.30
C VAL A 8 14.31 12.26 -13.40
N ALA A 9 14.34 13.29 -14.29
CA ALA A 9 13.41 13.38 -15.42
C ALA A 9 13.62 12.25 -16.43
N ILE A 10 14.86 11.83 -16.69
CA ILE A 10 15.18 10.71 -17.60
C ILE A 10 14.74 9.36 -16.96
N LEU A 11 14.85 9.20 -15.64
CA LEU A 11 14.39 8.00 -14.95
C LEU A 11 12.85 7.86 -14.99
N ILE A 12 12.11 8.98 -14.93
CA ILE A 12 10.64 8.98 -15.00
C ILE A 12 10.17 8.69 -16.42
N LEU A 13 10.86 9.21 -17.45
CA LEU A 13 10.52 8.97 -18.86
C LEU A 13 10.89 7.56 -19.35
N GLY A 14 11.87 6.92 -18.72
CA GLY A 14 12.31 5.55 -19.08
C GLY A 14 11.31 4.46 -18.70
N ASN A 15 10.51 4.66 -17.66
CA ASN A 15 9.56 3.64 -17.19
C ASN A 15 8.24 3.58 -17.96
N SER A 16 7.89 4.65 -18.69
CA SER A 16 6.67 4.66 -19.51
C SER A 16 6.75 3.76 -20.76
N LEU A 17 7.94 3.29 -21.13
CA LEU A 17 8.14 2.41 -22.28
C LEU A 17 8.06 0.91 -21.95
N PHE A 18 8.17 0.54 -20.68
CA PHE A 18 8.07 -0.87 -20.25
C PHE A 18 6.67 -1.29 -19.76
N ALA A 19 5.80 -0.33 -19.44
CA ALA A 19 4.45 -0.60 -18.92
C ALA A 19 3.42 -0.93 -20.01
N GLN A 20 3.76 -0.89 -21.30
CA GLN A 20 2.80 -1.02 -22.41
C GLN A 20 2.91 -2.29 -23.24
N ARG A 21 3.59 -3.31 -22.77
CA ARG A 21 3.60 -4.63 -23.46
C ARG A 21 3.11 -5.75 -22.55
N LEU A 22 1.87 -5.63 -22.11
CA LEU A 22 1.06 -6.81 -21.82
C LEU A 22 0.26 -7.09 -23.10
N ASP A 23 0.68 -8.12 -23.84
CA ASP A 23 -0.08 -8.61 -24.99
C ASP A 23 -1.48 -8.97 -24.50
N ASN A 24 -2.51 -8.49 -25.22
CA ASN A 24 -3.93 -8.72 -24.91
C ASN A 24 -4.27 -10.20 -24.68
N ASP A 25 -3.52 -11.12 -25.26
CA ASP A 25 -3.74 -12.57 -25.14
C ASP A 25 -3.46 -13.13 -23.74
N ASN A 26 -2.66 -12.45 -22.91
CA ASN A 26 -2.39 -12.88 -21.54
C ASN A 26 -3.40 -12.31 -20.51
N ILE A 27 -4.12 -11.25 -20.85
CA ILE A 27 -5.14 -10.64 -19.98
C ILE A 27 -6.38 -11.53 -19.96
N ASP A 28 -6.73 -12.18 -21.06
CA ASP A 28 -7.88 -13.08 -21.14
C ASP A 28 -7.69 -14.37 -20.31
N GLN A 29 -6.45 -14.79 -20.07
CA GLN A 29 -6.15 -15.94 -19.20
C GLN A 29 -6.16 -15.60 -17.71
N LEU A 30 -5.92 -14.33 -17.34
CA LEU A 30 -5.91 -13.87 -15.95
C LEU A 30 -7.27 -13.38 -15.46
N SER A 31 -8.15 -12.96 -16.36
CA SER A 31 -9.41 -12.30 -16.01
C SER A 31 -10.67 -13.18 -16.10
N GLY A 32 -10.53 -14.47 -16.45
CA GLY A 32 -11.71 -15.31 -16.67
C GLY A 32 -12.66 -14.66 -17.70
N LYS A 33 -12.76 -15.26 -18.86
CA LYS A 33 -13.64 -15.00 -19.99
C LYS A 33 -14.46 -13.69 -19.91
N VAL A 34 -13.93 -12.62 -20.47
CA VAL A 34 -14.66 -11.38 -20.69
C VAL A 34 -15.67 -11.63 -21.80
N THR A 35 -16.92 -11.84 -21.44
CA THR A 35 -18.02 -11.73 -22.37
C THR A 35 -18.43 -10.24 -22.40
N ASP A 36 -18.42 -9.68 -23.60
CA ASP A 36 -19.12 -8.46 -23.95
C ASP A 36 -18.55 -7.13 -23.41
N GLY A 37 -17.32 -6.77 -23.84
CA GLY A 37 -16.90 -5.35 -23.89
C GLY A 37 -16.73 -4.59 -22.55
N ALA A 38 -17.05 -5.18 -21.42
CA ALA A 38 -16.86 -4.57 -20.12
C ALA A 38 -15.41 -4.77 -19.65
N ARG A 39 -14.61 -3.71 -19.67
CA ARG A 39 -13.31 -3.67 -18.98
C ARG A 39 -13.55 -3.72 -17.48
N ILE A 40 -13.43 -4.90 -16.89
CA ILE A 40 -13.34 -5.00 -15.43
C ILE A 40 -11.94 -4.52 -15.04
N VAL A 41 -11.89 -3.35 -14.41
CA VAL A 41 -10.67 -2.89 -13.75
C VAL A 41 -10.51 -3.75 -12.49
N SER A 42 -9.73 -4.82 -12.56
CA SER A 42 -9.36 -5.55 -11.35
C SER A 42 -8.27 -4.74 -10.65
N THR A 43 -8.59 -4.22 -9.46
CA THR A 43 -7.56 -3.71 -8.54
C THR A 43 -6.77 -4.90 -8.04
N GLY A 44 -5.47 -4.92 -8.33
CA GLY A 44 -4.63 -6.11 -8.12
C GLY A 44 -4.55 -6.58 -6.67
N VAL A 45 -4.68 -5.70 -5.67
CA VAL A 45 -4.61 -6.06 -4.24
C VAL A 45 -5.46 -5.10 -3.41
N PRO A 46 -6.74 -5.43 -3.14
CA PRO A 46 -7.65 -4.59 -2.35
C PRO A 46 -7.14 -4.25 -0.94
N LEU A 47 -6.35 -5.12 -0.33
CA LEU A 47 -5.69 -4.90 0.96
C LEU A 47 -5.00 -3.53 1.07
N LEU A 48 -4.37 -3.05 0.00
CA LEU A 48 -3.57 -1.83 0.02
C LEU A 48 -4.38 -0.54 0.08
N ILE A 49 -5.68 -0.59 -0.26
CA ILE A 49 -6.56 0.58 -0.19
C ILE A 49 -7.29 0.72 1.15
N ILE A 50 -7.17 -0.29 2.03
CA ILE A 50 -7.82 -0.24 3.34
C ILE A 50 -7.00 0.66 4.27
N ALA A 51 -7.63 1.68 4.86
CA ALA A 51 -7.00 2.53 5.86
C ALA A 51 -6.63 1.71 7.10
N PRO A 52 -5.34 1.60 7.47
CA PRO A 52 -4.96 0.80 8.61
C PRO A 52 -5.20 1.51 9.94
N ASP A 53 -5.35 2.83 9.94
CA ASP A 53 -5.46 3.62 11.15
C ASP A 53 -6.83 4.28 11.32
N ALA A 54 -7.34 4.27 12.55
CA ALA A 54 -8.65 4.80 12.91
C ALA A 54 -8.78 6.31 12.66
N ARG A 55 -7.67 7.07 12.73
CA ARG A 55 -7.68 8.51 12.49
C ARG A 55 -7.98 8.82 11.03
N SER A 56 -7.25 8.20 10.11
CA SER A 56 -7.45 8.41 8.67
C SER A 56 -8.80 7.86 8.22
N GLY A 57 -9.20 6.69 8.72
CA GLY A 57 -10.51 6.12 8.47
C GLY A 57 -11.66 7.02 8.93
N ALA A 58 -11.56 7.63 10.10
CA ALA A 58 -12.56 8.56 10.60
C ALA A 58 -12.62 9.88 9.81
N MET A 59 -11.56 10.24 9.10
CA MET A 59 -11.50 11.41 8.22
C MET A 59 -11.90 11.12 6.76
N GLY A 60 -12.40 9.91 6.45
CA GLY A 60 -12.79 9.51 5.09
C GLY A 60 -11.59 9.05 4.27
N ASP A 61 -10.72 8.25 4.86
CA ASP A 61 -9.53 7.63 4.25
C ASP A 61 -8.56 8.66 3.64
N VAL A 62 -8.32 9.74 4.37
CA VAL A 62 -7.38 10.79 3.96
C VAL A 62 -6.12 10.76 4.83
N GLY A 63 -4.95 10.73 4.19
CA GLY A 63 -3.69 10.61 4.91
C GLY A 63 -2.49 11.26 4.22
N VAL A 64 -2.56 11.52 2.92
CA VAL A 64 -1.41 11.95 2.08
C VAL A 64 -0.79 13.27 2.55
N ALA A 65 -1.61 14.23 2.98
CA ALA A 65 -1.18 15.54 3.47
C ALA A 65 -1.53 15.79 4.93
N SER A 66 -2.03 14.79 5.67
CA SER A 66 -2.31 14.89 7.09
C SER A 66 -1.02 15.13 7.90
N LYS A 67 -1.18 15.58 9.16
CA LYS A 67 -0.04 15.78 10.06
C LYS A 67 0.77 14.48 10.21
N PRO A 68 2.13 14.56 10.19
CA PRO A 68 3.02 13.41 10.35
C PRO A 68 2.74 12.60 11.62
N ASP A 69 2.68 11.29 11.50
CA ASP A 69 2.51 10.32 12.57
C ASP A 69 3.18 8.97 12.22
N ALA A 70 3.11 7.99 13.10
CA ALA A 70 3.72 6.67 12.88
C ALA A 70 3.05 5.86 11.75
N ASN A 71 1.79 6.20 11.37
CA ASN A 71 1.06 5.57 10.27
C ASN A 71 1.33 6.24 8.91
N SER A 72 2.15 7.30 8.90
CA SER A 72 2.46 8.07 7.69
C SER A 72 3.06 7.23 6.57
N LEU A 73 3.69 6.10 6.90
CA LEU A 73 4.30 5.21 5.92
C LEU A 73 3.27 4.65 4.92
N HIS A 74 2.08 4.31 5.39
CA HIS A 74 0.99 3.82 4.54
C HIS A 74 0.51 4.88 3.53
N TRP A 75 0.40 6.14 3.97
CA TRP A 75 -0.20 7.20 3.17
C TRP A 75 0.79 7.98 2.32
N ASN A 76 1.91 8.39 2.93
CA ASN A 76 2.97 9.16 2.30
C ASN A 76 4.19 9.13 3.21
N ALA A 77 5.15 8.30 2.88
CA ALA A 77 6.37 8.12 3.67
C ALA A 77 7.21 9.41 3.79
N ALA A 78 7.06 10.38 2.86
CA ALA A 78 7.77 11.66 2.93
C ALA A 78 7.47 12.45 4.21
N LYS A 79 6.30 12.23 4.83
CA LYS A 79 5.90 12.83 6.11
C LYS A 79 6.83 12.43 7.26
N LEU A 80 7.44 11.23 7.21
CA LEU A 80 8.35 10.73 8.26
C LEU A 80 9.57 11.62 8.48
N ALA A 81 9.97 12.41 7.48
CA ALA A 81 11.05 13.38 7.62
C ALA A 81 10.78 14.47 8.67
N PHE A 82 9.51 14.71 8.99
CA PHE A 82 9.06 15.77 9.90
C PHE A 82 8.67 15.25 11.28
N MET A 83 8.89 13.96 11.54
CA MET A 83 8.68 13.40 12.87
C MET A 83 9.64 14.04 13.88
N GLN A 84 9.15 14.33 15.08
CA GLN A 84 9.97 14.95 16.14
C GLN A 84 10.84 13.92 16.86
N ASN A 85 10.27 12.74 17.14
CA ASN A 85 10.97 11.68 17.84
C ASN A 85 11.92 10.93 16.88
N GLN A 86 13.00 10.36 17.44
CA GLN A 86 13.96 9.59 16.67
C GLN A 86 13.38 8.28 16.16
N THR A 87 12.47 7.68 16.93
CA THR A 87 11.79 6.42 16.60
C THR A 87 10.31 6.50 16.89
N GLY A 88 9.54 5.72 16.19
CA GLY A 88 8.14 5.51 16.50
C GLY A 88 7.64 4.19 15.90
N VAL A 89 6.71 3.59 16.58
CA VAL A 89 6.05 2.35 16.16
C VAL A 89 4.54 2.54 16.27
N SER A 90 3.81 1.96 15.34
CA SER A 90 2.36 1.89 15.33
C SER A 90 1.93 0.45 15.11
N PHE A 91 0.95 0.02 15.88
CA PHE A 91 0.29 -1.28 15.69
C PHE A 91 -1.21 -1.05 15.65
N THR A 92 -1.85 -1.63 14.65
CA THR A 92 -3.31 -1.61 14.51
C THR A 92 -3.81 -3.03 14.29
N TYR A 93 -4.84 -3.39 15.02
CA TYR A 93 -5.65 -4.57 14.82
C TYR A 93 -7.08 -4.11 14.54
N SER A 94 -7.61 -4.46 13.39
CA SER A 94 -8.97 -4.12 12.97
C SER A 94 -9.73 -5.38 12.57
N PRO A 95 -10.67 -5.85 13.41
CA PRO A 95 -11.61 -6.89 13.00
C PRO A 95 -12.53 -6.33 11.92
N TRP A 96 -12.43 -6.87 10.71
CA TRP A 96 -13.16 -6.38 9.55
C TRP A 96 -14.50 -7.10 9.45
N LEU A 97 -15.57 -6.34 9.26
CA LEU A 97 -16.95 -6.86 9.11
C LEU A 97 -17.40 -7.85 10.22
N ARG A 98 -16.92 -7.66 11.46
CA ARG A 98 -17.12 -8.60 12.58
C ARG A 98 -18.57 -9.00 12.84
N GLU A 99 -19.51 -8.13 12.55
CA GLU A 99 -20.94 -8.41 12.71
C GLU A 99 -21.49 -9.39 11.65
N LEU A 100 -20.78 -9.56 10.54
CA LEU A 100 -21.15 -10.44 9.44
C LEU A 100 -20.30 -11.70 9.41
N VAL A 101 -18.99 -11.55 9.57
CA VAL A 101 -17.99 -12.62 9.52
C VAL A 101 -16.97 -12.37 10.63
N SER A 102 -16.87 -13.28 11.57
CA SER A 102 -16.14 -13.07 12.84
C SER A 102 -14.63 -13.21 12.72
N ASP A 103 -14.11 -13.72 11.62
CA ASP A 103 -12.71 -14.15 11.45
C ASP A 103 -11.95 -13.41 10.32
N ILE A 104 -12.53 -12.32 9.79
CA ILE A 104 -11.80 -11.42 8.89
C ILE A 104 -11.05 -10.38 9.71
N GLU A 105 -9.73 -10.29 9.50
CA GLU A 105 -8.84 -9.49 10.33
C GLU A 105 -7.83 -8.72 9.48
N LEU A 106 -7.64 -7.44 9.82
CA LEU A 106 -6.56 -6.60 9.32
C LEU A 106 -5.59 -6.28 10.44
N LEU A 107 -4.32 -6.57 10.21
CA LEU A 107 -3.20 -6.24 11.08
C LEU A 107 -2.27 -5.28 10.34
N TYR A 108 -1.88 -4.21 10.98
CA TYR A 108 -0.87 -3.28 10.50
C TYR A 108 0.17 -3.02 11.58
N LEU A 109 1.42 -3.21 11.23
CA LEU A 109 2.57 -2.84 12.05
C LEU A 109 3.44 -1.90 11.22
N GLY A 110 3.63 -0.69 11.70
CA GLY A 110 4.49 0.31 11.05
C GLY A 110 5.50 0.89 12.03
N GLY A 111 6.64 1.30 11.53
CA GLY A 111 7.65 1.95 12.33
C GLY A 111 8.62 2.77 11.51
N TYR A 112 9.33 3.67 12.17
CA TYR A 112 10.36 4.48 11.55
C TYR A 112 11.54 4.71 12.49
N TYR A 113 12.68 4.99 11.88
CA TYR A 113 13.91 5.38 12.56
C TYR A 113 14.58 6.54 11.82
N LYS A 114 14.79 7.66 12.51
CA LYS A 114 15.55 8.80 11.99
C LYS A 114 17.05 8.50 12.09
N VAL A 115 17.66 8.28 10.96
CA VAL A 115 19.10 8.02 10.88
C VAL A 115 19.88 9.30 11.21
N ASN A 116 19.39 10.45 10.74
CA ASN A 116 19.92 11.77 11.00
C ASN A 116 18.82 12.83 10.76
N GLU A 117 19.17 14.13 10.89
CA GLU A 117 18.22 15.25 10.72
C GLU A 117 17.56 15.31 9.34
N ARG A 118 18.14 14.64 8.33
CA ARG A 118 17.65 14.68 6.94
C ARG A 118 17.09 13.36 6.44
N SER A 119 17.46 12.24 7.07
CA SER A 119 17.19 10.92 6.54
C SER A 119 16.43 10.07 7.55
N THR A 120 15.33 9.48 7.12
CA THR A 120 14.49 8.59 7.92
C THR A 120 14.23 7.30 7.13
N LEU A 121 14.36 6.17 7.81
CA LEU A 121 13.96 4.86 7.33
C LEU A 121 12.60 4.52 7.94
N GLY A 122 11.73 3.92 7.12
CA GLY A 122 10.46 3.38 7.56
C GLY A 122 10.30 1.94 7.11
N ALA A 123 9.60 1.15 7.90
CA ALA A 123 9.19 -0.20 7.54
C ALA A 123 7.77 -0.47 7.99
N SER A 124 6.99 -1.21 7.21
CA SER A 124 5.67 -1.68 7.63
C SER A 124 5.38 -3.09 7.14
N LEU A 125 4.46 -3.73 7.85
CA LEU A 125 3.86 -4.99 7.51
C LEU A 125 2.34 -4.83 7.61
N THR A 126 1.65 -5.12 6.54
CA THR A 126 0.19 -5.24 6.50
C THR A 126 -0.17 -6.69 6.26
N TYR A 127 -1.04 -7.24 7.08
CA TYR A 127 -1.54 -8.61 6.94
C TYR A 127 -3.07 -8.60 6.98
N PHE A 128 -3.69 -9.26 6.03
CA PHE A 128 -5.13 -9.38 5.90
C PHE A 128 -5.53 -10.84 5.79
N SER A 129 -6.35 -11.30 6.72
CA SER A 129 -6.99 -12.62 6.70
C SER A 129 -8.43 -12.46 6.25
N LEU A 130 -8.84 -13.25 5.26
CA LEU A 130 -10.24 -13.27 4.80
C LEU A 130 -11.10 -14.27 5.58
N GLY A 131 -10.57 -14.80 6.68
CA GLY A 131 -11.27 -15.79 7.48
C GLY A 131 -11.21 -17.19 6.89
N SER A 132 -12.05 -18.07 7.45
CA SER A 132 -12.14 -19.49 7.05
C SER A 132 -13.23 -19.64 6.00
N ILE A 133 -12.91 -20.24 4.86
CA ILE A 133 -13.84 -20.52 3.77
C ILE A 133 -13.93 -22.03 3.58
N ASP A 134 -15.14 -22.58 3.68
CA ASP A 134 -15.40 -23.99 3.40
C ASP A 134 -15.65 -24.17 1.90
N PHE A 135 -14.89 -25.08 1.32
CA PHE A 135 -15.03 -25.43 -0.09
C PHE A 135 -15.82 -26.73 -0.22
N PHE A 136 -16.66 -26.78 -1.25
CA PHE A 136 -17.50 -27.91 -1.59
C PHE A 136 -17.23 -28.32 -3.05
N ASP A 137 -17.31 -29.61 -3.34
CA ASP A 137 -17.26 -30.11 -4.70
C ASP A 137 -18.60 -29.92 -5.44
N ASN A 138 -18.67 -30.38 -6.69
CA ASN A 138 -19.87 -30.27 -7.49
C ASN A 138 -21.03 -31.15 -6.98
N GLU A 139 -20.75 -32.13 -6.14
CA GLU A 139 -21.69 -33.00 -5.47
C GLU A 139 -22.15 -32.45 -4.12
N GLY A 140 -21.62 -31.29 -3.67
CA GLY A 140 -21.94 -30.65 -2.42
C GLY A 140 -21.19 -31.25 -1.21
N MET A 141 -20.15 -32.07 -1.44
CA MET A 141 -19.33 -32.63 -0.36
C MET A 141 -18.24 -31.63 0.02
N ALA A 142 -18.03 -31.44 1.32
CA ALA A 142 -16.99 -30.57 1.83
C ALA A 142 -15.59 -31.10 1.44
N THR A 143 -14.80 -30.30 0.72
CA THR A 143 -13.44 -30.62 0.29
C THR A 143 -12.37 -30.12 1.23
N GLY A 144 -12.72 -29.18 2.13
CA GLY A 144 -11.84 -28.66 3.16
C GLY A 144 -12.13 -27.21 3.54
N THR A 145 -11.50 -26.76 4.62
CA THR A 145 -11.55 -25.38 5.09
C THR A 145 -10.21 -24.72 4.82
N TYR A 146 -10.24 -23.55 4.19
CA TYR A 146 -9.06 -22.78 3.79
C TYR A 146 -9.11 -21.40 4.42
N LYS A 147 -7.93 -20.79 4.64
CA LYS A 147 -7.77 -19.45 5.23
C LYS A 147 -7.02 -18.53 4.26
N PRO A 148 -7.71 -17.97 3.25
CA PRO A 148 -7.10 -17.03 2.32
C PRO A 148 -6.49 -15.85 3.07
N ASN A 149 -5.31 -15.45 2.63
CA ASN A 149 -4.63 -14.32 3.24
C ASN A 149 -3.78 -13.55 2.23
N GLU A 150 -3.56 -12.30 2.56
CA GLU A 150 -2.70 -11.40 1.82
C GLU A 150 -1.77 -10.68 2.78
N PHE A 151 -0.55 -10.38 2.35
CA PHE A 151 0.31 -9.49 3.10
C PHE A 151 1.15 -8.60 2.19
N ALA A 152 1.52 -7.44 2.71
CA ALA A 152 2.43 -6.51 2.08
C ALA A 152 3.51 -6.07 3.08
N MET A 153 4.75 -5.97 2.60
CA MET A 153 5.88 -5.45 3.35
C MET A 153 6.44 -4.24 2.62
N ASP A 154 6.55 -3.13 3.34
CA ASP A 154 7.06 -1.87 2.81
C ASP A 154 8.39 -1.51 3.48
N LEU A 155 9.32 -0.99 2.67
CA LEU A 155 10.54 -0.36 3.13
C LEU A 155 10.64 1.00 2.47
N ALA A 156 10.75 2.06 3.26
CA ALA A 156 10.82 3.42 2.78
C ALA A 156 12.10 4.11 3.21
N TYR A 157 12.65 4.87 2.28
CA TYR A 157 13.68 5.85 2.55
C TYR A 157 13.11 7.25 2.30
N THR A 158 13.21 8.10 3.31
CA THR A 158 12.70 9.48 3.26
C THR A 158 13.86 10.44 3.45
N MET A 159 13.88 11.49 2.62
CA MET A 159 14.90 12.54 2.68
C MET A 159 14.25 13.93 2.79
N LYS A 160 14.61 14.66 3.83
CA LYS A 160 14.28 16.07 4.00
C LYS A 160 15.23 16.92 3.16
N LEU A 161 14.69 17.59 2.14
CA LEU A 161 15.48 18.41 1.22
C LEU A 161 15.75 19.81 1.79
N ASN A 162 14.76 20.38 2.50
CA ASN A 162 14.88 21.62 3.25
C ASN A 162 13.91 21.60 4.44
N GLU A 163 13.80 22.69 5.17
CA GLU A 163 12.95 22.78 6.38
C GLU A 163 11.47 22.50 6.13
N ASN A 164 11.00 22.68 4.91
CA ASN A 164 9.59 22.58 4.55
C ASN A 164 9.26 21.43 3.60
N PHE A 165 10.26 20.82 2.94
CA PHE A 165 10.04 19.89 1.84
C PHE A 165 10.81 18.59 2.00
N ALA A 166 10.12 17.48 1.80
CA ALA A 166 10.70 16.14 1.82
C ALA A 166 10.18 15.28 0.66
N ILE A 167 10.98 14.27 0.33
CA ILE A 167 10.68 13.25 -0.67
C ILE A 167 10.85 11.86 -0.06
N SER A 168 10.18 10.88 -0.58
CA SER A 168 10.36 9.47 -0.20
C SER A 168 10.32 8.54 -1.40
N LEU A 169 11.04 7.44 -1.26
CA LEU A 169 10.96 6.27 -2.12
C LEU A 169 10.59 5.08 -1.23
N THR A 170 9.55 4.35 -1.60
CA THR A 170 9.12 3.14 -0.90
C THR A 170 9.18 1.97 -1.86
N GLY A 171 9.82 0.89 -1.45
CA GLY A 171 9.73 -0.42 -2.11
C GLY A 171 8.75 -1.29 -1.37
N ARG A 172 7.88 -1.98 -2.11
CA ARG A 172 6.83 -2.84 -1.57
C ARG A 172 6.94 -4.24 -2.15
N TYR A 173 6.84 -5.24 -1.29
CA TYR A 173 6.62 -6.63 -1.66
C TYR A 173 5.23 -7.06 -1.23
N ILE A 174 4.50 -7.70 -2.13
CA ILE A 174 3.12 -8.13 -1.93
C ILE A 174 3.02 -9.62 -2.20
N ARG A 175 2.31 -10.34 -1.34
CA ARG A 175 1.91 -11.72 -1.57
C ARG A 175 0.41 -11.87 -1.33
N SER A 176 -0.28 -12.44 -2.30
CA SER A 176 -1.71 -12.76 -2.23
C SER A 176 -1.88 -14.26 -2.40
N ASP A 177 -2.45 -14.92 -1.39
CA ASP A 177 -2.74 -16.36 -1.40
C ASP A 177 -4.22 -16.57 -1.10
N LEU A 178 -5.04 -16.32 -2.10
CA LEU A 178 -6.49 -16.38 -1.97
C LEU A 178 -7.06 -17.79 -2.14
N THR A 179 -6.32 -18.68 -2.75
CA THR A 179 -6.80 -20.02 -3.11
C THR A 179 -6.05 -21.15 -2.39
N GLN A 180 -4.94 -20.84 -1.72
CA GLN A 180 -4.08 -21.82 -1.02
C GLN A 180 -3.75 -23.06 -1.85
N GLY A 181 -3.50 -22.86 -3.14
CA GLY A 181 -3.14 -23.94 -4.06
C GLY A 181 -4.29 -24.85 -4.48
N GLN A 182 -5.53 -24.46 -4.22
CA GLN A 182 -6.70 -25.25 -4.63
C GLN A 182 -6.90 -25.17 -6.15
N ASN A 183 -7.43 -26.24 -6.71
CA ASN A 183 -7.84 -26.25 -8.10
C ASN A 183 -9.21 -25.58 -8.24
N VAL A 184 -9.30 -24.58 -9.12
CA VAL A 184 -10.59 -23.98 -9.51
C VAL A 184 -10.95 -24.54 -10.89
N GLY A 185 -11.88 -25.47 -10.92
CA GLY A 185 -12.18 -26.24 -12.11
C GLY A 185 -11.00 -27.13 -12.52
N THR A 186 -10.46 -26.92 -13.73
CA THR A 186 -9.29 -27.64 -14.25
C THR A 186 -7.96 -26.89 -14.05
N THR A 187 -7.99 -25.70 -13.43
CA THR A 187 -6.81 -24.83 -13.30
C THR A 187 -6.24 -24.94 -11.90
N SER A 188 -4.95 -25.28 -11.81
CA SER A 188 -4.18 -25.22 -10.55
C SER A 188 -3.85 -23.77 -10.24
N THR A 189 -4.17 -23.34 -9.02
CA THR A 189 -3.89 -21.97 -8.57
C THR A 189 -2.67 -21.93 -7.66
N HIS A 190 -1.99 -20.79 -7.63
CA HIS A 190 -0.81 -20.57 -6.79
C HIS A 190 -0.87 -19.16 -6.20
N ALA A 191 -0.20 -18.98 -5.06
CA ALA A 191 -0.02 -17.66 -4.49
C ALA A 191 0.67 -16.70 -5.48
N ALA A 192 0.11 -15.51 -5.63
CA ALA A 192 0.69 -14.44 -6.45
C ALA A 192 1.69 -13.63 -5.63
N ASN A 193 2.78 -13.22 -6.27
CA ASN A 193 3.79 -12.34 -5.69
C ASN A 193 4.01 -11.14 -6.61
N ALA A 194 4.11 -9.95 -6.05
CA ALA A 194 4.34 -8.72 -6.81
C ALA A 194 5.32 -7.80 -6.06
N GLY A 195 6.06 -7.02 -6.83
CA GLY A 195 6.87 -5.92 -6.32
C GLY A 195 6.34 -4.60 -6.84
N ALA A 196 6.31 -3.58 -6.01
CA ALA A 196 5.85 -2.25 -6.34
C ALA A 196 6.81 -1.18 -5.80
N ALA A 197 6.72 0.03 -6.32
CA ALA A 197 7.50 1.15 -5.84
C ALA A 197 6.66 2.42 -5.83
N ASP A 198 6.72 3.16 -4.71
CA ASP A 198 5.98 4.39 -4.52
C ASP A 198 6.91 5.59 -4.39
N LEU A 199 6.46 6.74 -4.88
CA LEU A 199 7.12 8.03 -4.72
C LEU A 199 6.23 8.97 -3.92
N GLY A 200 6.77 9.53 -2.84
CA GLY A 200 6.07 10.50 -2.00
C GLY A 200 6.75 11.88 -2.01
N LEU A 201 5.93 12.91 -2.02
CA LEU A 201 6.34 14.30 -1.84
C LEU A 201 5.51 14.91 -0.72
N TYR A 202 6.15 15.66 0.17
CA TYR A 202 5.46 16.35 1.24
C TYR A 202 6.06 17.73 1.50
N TYR A 203 5.19 18.71 1.58
CA TYR A 203 5.53 20.08 1.90
C TYR A 203 4.70 20.55 3.08
N GLN A 204 5.34 21.16 4.08
CA GLN A 204 4.64 21.81 5.19
C GLN A 204 5.25 23.18 5.49
N LYS A 205 4.42 24.12 5.91
CA LYS A 205 4.88 25.44 6.33
C LYS A 205 3.99 25.98 7.44
N ALA A 206 4.63 26.44 8.53
CA ALA A 206 3.97 27.15 9.57
C ALA A 206 3.59 28.58 9.13
N ILE A 207 2.40 29.02 9.48
CA ILE A 207 1.90 30.37 9.26
C ILE A 207 2.07 31.14 10.57
N LYS A 208 2.75 32.27 10.49
CA LYS A 208 2.83 33.22 11.62
C LYS A 208 1.50 33.99 11.71
N ALA A 209 0.59 33.48 12.52
CA ALA A 209 -0.69 34.11 12.83
C ALA A 209 -0.89 34.18 14.37
N GLU A 210 -1.91 34.89 14.85
CA GLU A 210 -2.27 34.91 16.29
C GLU A 210 -2.49 33.50 16.85
N LYS A 211 -3.03 32.57 16.01
CA LYS A 211 -3.09 31.13 16.33
C LYS A 211 -2.06 30.38 15.49
N PRO A 212 -1.21 29.53 16.11
CA PRO A 212 -0.28 28.71 15.37
C PRO A 212 -1.04 27.86 14.35
N SER A 213 -0.83 28.13 13.10
CA SER A 213 -1.47 27.42 11.98
C SER A 213 -0.38 26.89 11.05
N GLU A 214 -0.63 25.76 10.42
CA GLU A 214 0.24 25.19 9.40
C GLU A 214 -0.59 24.72 8.21
N TYR A 215 -0.03 24.80 7.03
CA TYR A 215 -0.60 24.13 5.86
C TYR A 215 0.37 23.09 5.33
N ALA A 216 -0.18 22.03 4.80
CA ALA A 216 0.59 20.94 4.22
C ALA A 216 0.03 20.56 2.86
N LEU A 217 0.92 20.17 1.98
CA LEU A 217 0.60 19.59 0.67
C LEU A 217 1.33 18.26 0.55
N GLY A 218 0.64 17.26 0.06
CA GLY A 218 1.20 15.93 -0.17
C GLY A 218 0.82 15.39 -1.54
N LEU A 219 1.75 14.68 -2.14
CA LEU A 219 1.54 13.90 -3.35
C LEU A 219 2.14 12.52 -3.12
N GLN A 220 1.37 11.49 -3.45
CA GLN A 220 1.80 10.10 -3.45
C GLN A 220 1.48 9.49 -4.81
N ILE A 221 2.46 8.86 -5.42
CA ILE A 221 2.32 8.06 -6.64
C ILE A 221 2.65 6.64 -6.24
N SER A 222 1.67 5.78 -6.26
CA SER A 222 1.79 4.36 -5.90
C SER A 222 1.50 3.48 -7.12
N ASN A 223 2.21 2.36 -7.20
CA ASN A 223 2.00 1.36 -8.24
C ASN A 223 1.43 0.09 -7.62
#